data_ee292d657fe7ce4bcbdb6d2d4a98b8df
#
_entry.id   ee292d657fe7ce4bcbdb6d2d4a98b8df
#
_cell.length_a   1.000
_cell.length_b   1.000
_cell.length_c   1.000
_cell.angle_alpha   90.00
_cell.angle_beta   90.00
_cell.angle_gamma   90.00
#
_symmetry.space_group_name_H-M   'P 1'
#
loop_
_entity.id
_entity.type
_entity.pdbx_description
1 polymer ?
#
loop_
_entity_poly.entity_id
_entity_poly.type
_entity_poly.pdbx_seq_one_letter_code
_entity_poly.pdbx_strand_id
1 'polypeptide(L)'
;AGHVVIDEAQDFGMMAYASLKYCLSKCTYTIMGDVAQNISDRYGLNDWMELRKLMLPGEFDYFGILQKSYRNTVEISEFATDILYHGSFPVYPVEPIIRHGEPVTVKKCVDFTEQVTQAEQIIKAWQSKGLDTIAVVCIDEAEAEKVTAALQGSVDLNTGDAGKWEIGEGVMVLPLKYTKGLEFDAVL
;
A
#
# COMPACT_ATOMS: atom_id res chain seq x y z
N ALA A 1 -18.56 29.53 -1.07
CA ALA A 1 -17.24 28.97 -0.83
C ALA A 1 -17.43 27.60 -0.14
N GLY A 2 -16.68 26.61 -0.58
CA GLY A 2 -16.71 25.26 -0.06
C GLY A 2 -15.32 24.83 0.41
N HIS A 3 -15.24 23.64 0.99
CA HIS A 3 -13.99 22.99 1.35
C HIS A 3 -13.91 21.64 0.66
N VAL A 4 -12.80 21.36 0.01
CA VAL A 4 -12.53 20.10 -0.70
C VAL A 4 -11.50 19.32 0.08
N VAL A 5 -11.81 18.07 0.37
CA VAL A 5 -10.89 17.13 1.00
C VAL A 5 -10.50 16.09 -0.04
N ILE A 6 -9.20 15.87 -0.22
CA ILE A 6 -8.64 14.86 -1.11
C ILE A 6 -7.75 13.96 -0.27
N ASP A 7 -8.11 12.71 -0.22
CA ASP A 7 -7.30 11.65 0.38
C ASP A 7 -6.64 10.82 -0.72
N GLU A 8 -5.56 10.11 -0.38
CA GLU A 8 -4.75 9.34 -1.34
C GLU A 8 -4.31 10.18 -2.55
N ALA A 9 -3.89 11.40 -2.28
CA ALA A 9 -3.62 12.41 -3.29
C ALA A 9 -2.59 11.99 -4.33
N GLN A 10 -1.68 11.08 -4.01
CA GLN A 10 -0.68 10.55 -4.94
C GLN A 10 -1.28 9.77 -6.10
N ASP A 11 -2.54 9.34 -6.01
CA ASP A 11 -3.20 8.59 -7.09
C ASP A 11 -3.70 9.48 -8.24
N PHE A 12 -3.73 10.78 -8.00
CA PHE A 12 -4.20 11.74 -9.00
C PHE A 12 -3.02 12.44 -9.67
N GLY A 13 -3.09 12.56 -10.98
CA GLY A 13 -2.10 13.33 -11.74
C GLY A 13 -2.32 14.83 -11.66
N MET A 14 -1.30 15.62 -12.01
CA MET A 14 -1.33 17.08 -11.96
C MET A 14 -2.46 17.71 -12.78
N MET A 15 -2.90 17.04 -13.85
CA MET A 15 -4.04 17.52 -14.66
C MET A 15 -5.35 17.56 -13.86
N ALA A 16 -5.57 16.56 -13.00
CA ALA A 16 -6.76 16.53 -12.13
C ALA A 16 -6.73 17.71 -11.15
N TYR A 17 -5.60 17.98 -10.52
CA TYR A 17 -5.45 19.12 -9.61
C TYR A 17 -5.61 20.47 -10.30
N ALA A 18 -5.04 20.63 -11.50
CA ALA A 18 -5.21 21.85 -12.28
C ALA A 18 -6.69 22.08 -12.64
N SER A 19 -7.39 21.02 -13.02
CA SER A 19 -8.83 21.07 -13.34
C SER A 19 -9.66 21.39 -12.11
N LEU A 20 -9.39 20.76 -10.96
CA LEU A 20 -10.07 21.06 -9.71
C LEU A 20 -9.86 22.51 -9.29
N LYS A 21 -8.64 23.01 -9.33
CA LYS A 21 -8.35 24.40 -8.99
C LYS A 21 -9.07 25.39 -9.90
N TYR A 22 -9.12 25.09 -11.19
CA TYR A 22 -9.82 25.91 -12.16
C TYR A 22 -11.34 25.94 -11.91
N CYS A 23 -11.95 24.77 -11.74
CA CYS A 23 -13.40 24.63 -11.55
C CYS A 23 -13.85 25.12 -10.16
N LEU A 24 -13.04 24.92 -9.15
CA LEU A 24 -13.37 25.20 -7.75
C LEU A 24 -12.49 26.30 -7.15
N SER A 25 -12.26 27.35 -7.90
CA SER A 25 -11.33 28.45 -7.56
C SER A 25 -11.67 29.21 -6.28
N LYS A 26 -12.91 29.10 -5.75
CA LYS A 26 -13.35 29.72 -4.49
C LYS A 26 -13.40 28.78 -3.30
N CYS A 27 -12.90 27.56 -3.46
CA CYS A 27 -12.84 26.57 -2.39
C CYS A 27 -11.48 26.59 -1.69
N THR A 28 -11.48 26.19 -0.44
CA THR A 28 -10.27 25.78 0.28
C THR A 28 -10.06 24.28 0.13
N TYR A 29 -8.82 23.82 0.36
CA TYR A 29 -8.44 22.43 0.13
C TYR A 29 -7.73 21.86 1.33
N THR A 30 -8.02 20.61 1.67
CA THR A 30 -7.16 19.74 2.47
C THR A 30 -6.76 18.55 1.60
N ILE A 31 -5.47 18.41 1.36
CA ILE A 31 -4.93 17.38 0.48
C ILE A 31 -3.97 16.51 1.29
N MET A 32 -4.26 15.22 1.35
CA MET A 32 -3.50 14.24 2.12
C MET A 32 -3.07 13.10 1.22
N GLY A 33 -1.92 12.50 1.49
CA GLY A 33 -1.43 11.36 0.74
C GLY A 33 0.02 11.00 1.09
N ASP A 34 0.50 9.96 0.46
CA ASP A 34 1.87 9.47 0.59
C ASP A 34 2.44 9.14 -0.78
N VAL A 35 3.37 9.97 -1.27
CA VAL A 35 3.97 9.77 -2.61
C VAL A 35 4.80 8.49 -2.70
N ALA A 36 5.29 7.94 -1.57
CA ALA A 36 5.98 6.66 -1.55
C ALA A 36 5.05 5.47 -1.81
N GLN A 37 3.73 5.65 -1.64
CA GLN A 37 2.70 4.65 -1.92
C GLN A 37 2.10 4.77 -3.33
N ASN A 38 2.69 5.59 -4.19
CA ASN A 38 2.25 5.66 -5.58
C ASN A 38 2.70 4.41 -6.35
N ILE A 39 1.74 3.54 -6.67
CA ILE A 39 1.97 2.34 -7.49
C ILE A 39 1.75 2.60 -8.99
N SER A 40 1.36 3.81 -9.36
CA SER A 40 1.07 4.23 -10.73
C SER A 40 2.03 5.32 -11.18
N ASP A 41 3.27 4.94 -11.49
CA ASP A 41 4.36 5.84 -11.87
C ASP A 41 4.02 6.81 -13.03
N ARG A 42 3.07 6.44 -13.89
CA ARG A 42 2.67 7.23 -15.07
C ARG A 42 1.59 8.28 -14.80
N TYR A 43 0.80 8.12 -13.75
CA TYR A 43 -0.42 8.93 -13.56
C TYR A 43 -0.48 9.64 -12.22
N GLY A 44 0.22 9.16 -11.22
CA GLY A 44 0.20 9.69 -9.87
C GLY A 44 1.28 10.73 -9.59
N LEU A 45 1.31 11.20 -8.35
CA LEU A 45 2.36 12.08 -7.86
C LEU A 45 3.51 11.24 -7.28
N ASN A 46 4.72 11.52 -7.75
CA ASN A 46 5.94 10.96 -7.21
C ASN A 46 6.70 11.96 -6.32
N ASP A 47 6.26 13.21 -6.30
CA ASP A 47 6.78 14.29 -5.48
C ASP A 47 5.69 15.33 -5.22
N TRP A 48 5.75 15.97 -4.07
CA TRP A 48 4.83 17.04 -3.68
C TRP A 48 5.13 18.40 -4.31
N MET A 49 6.31 18.57 -4.91
CA MET A 49 6.82 19.89 -5.30
C MET A 49 5.93 20.60 -6.32
N GLU A 50 5.48 19.91 -7.36
CA GLU A 50 4.60 20.50 -8.37
C GLU A 50 3.21 20.81 -7.82
N LEU A 51 2.66 19.91 -7.02
CA LEU A 51 1.37 20.12 -6.38
C LEU A 51 1.43 21.32 -5.42
N ARG A 52 2.50 21.45 -4.65
CA ARG A 52 2.71 22.61 -3.77
C ARG A 52 2.74 23.91 -4.56
N LYS A 53 3.48 23.98 -5.65
CA LYS A 53 3.52 25.18 -6.52
C LYS A 53 2.15 25.52 -7.06
N LEU A 54 1.34 24.52 -7.39
CA LEU A 54 -0.01 24.74 -7.89
C LEU A 54 -0.98 25.14 -6.79
N MET A 55 -1.01 24.44 -5.67
CA MET A 55 -2.08 24.52 -4.67
C MET A 55 -1.77 25.43 -3.49
N LEU A 56 -0.50 25.75 -3.23
CA LEU A 56 -0.04 26.57 -2.09
C LEU A 56 0.60 27.91 -2.55
N PRO A 57 -0.15 28.78 -3.23
CA PRO A 57 0.39 30.06 -3.71
C PRO A 57 0.37 31.17 -2.66
N GLY A 58 -0.29 31.00 -1.50
CA GLY A 58 -0.60 32.03 -0.54
C GLY A 58 0.17 31.93 0.78
N GLU A 59 0.23 33.04 1.52
CA GLU A 59 0.90 33.11 2.84
C GLU A 59 0.19 32.31 3.93
N PHE A 60 -1.11 31.99 3.73
CA PHE A 60 -1.93 31.26 4.71
C PHE A 60 -2.01 29.76 4.40
N ASP A 61 -1.34 29.32 3.35
CA ASP A 61 -1.30 27.92 2.95
C ASP A 61 -0.22 27.18 3.75
N TYR A 62 -0.54 25.95 4.17
CA TYR A 62 0.33 25.15 5.02
C TYR A 62 0.68 23.80 4.36
N PHE A 63 1.93 23.41 4.48
CA PHE A 63 2.39 22.06 4.16
C PHE A 63 3.05 21.43 5.38
N GLY A 64 2.59 20.27 5.78
CA GLY A 64 3.13 19.51 6.91
C GLY A 64 3.35 18.05 6.56
N ILE A 65 4.23 17.41 7.29
CA ILE A 65 4.54 15.99 7.17
C ILE A 65 4.13 15.30 8.46
N LEU A 66 3.30 14.26 8.35
CA LEU A 66 2.98 13.38 9.47
C LEU A 66 4.10 12.34 9.56
N GLN A 67 4.95 12.49 10.55
CA GLN A 67 6.13 11.64 10.72
C GLN A 67 5.87 10.34 11.49
N LYS A 68 4.80 10.28 12.30
CA LYS A 68 4.53 9.12 13.15
C LYS A 68 3.62 8.11 12.48
N SER A 69 4.10 6.88 12.34
CA SER A 69 3.31 5.73 11.85
C SER A 69 2.84 4.88 13.04
N TYR A 70 1.54 4.60 13.07
CA TYR A 70 0.89 3.79 14.10
C TYR A 70 0.52 2.38 13.59
N ARG A 71 0.63 2.15 12.29
CA ARG A 71 0.16 0.93 11.62
C ARG A 71 1.20 -0.18 11.66
N ASN A 72 2.43 0.11 11.28
CA ASN A 72 3.49 -0.88 11.12
C ASN A 72 4.34 -1.05 12.39
N THR A 73 4.96 -2.23 12.52
CA THR A 73 6.02 -2.45 13.51
C THR A 73 7.31 -1.74 13.10
N VAL A 74 8.24 -1.61 14.04
CA VAL A 74 9.56 -1.01 13.79
C VAL A 74 10.28 -1.75 12.66
N GLU A 75 10.28 -3.09 12.70
CA GLU A 75 10.96 -3.95 11.74
C GLU A 75 10.43 -3.80 10.31
N ILE A 76 9.10 -3.69 10.17
CA ILE A 76 8.47 -3.44 8.85
C ILE A 76 8.82 -2.04 8.34
N SER A 77 8.75 -1.04 9.22
CA SER A 77 9.04 0.34 8.85
C SER A 77 10.50 0.55 8.45
N GLU A 78 11.44 -0.05 9.19
CA GLU A 78 12.87 0.00 8.86
C GLU A 78 13.16 -0.68 7.52
N PHE A 79 12.62 -1.89 7.31
CA PHE A 79 12.79 -2.61 6.05
C PHE A 79 12.23 -1.83 4.85
N ALA A 80 11.02 -1.27 4.98
CA ALA A 80 10.42 -0.45 3.92
C ALA A 80 11.23 0.82 3.65
N THR A 81 11.73 1.46 4.70
CA THR A 81 12.56 2.67 4.58
C THR A 81 13.89 2.36 3.88
N ASP A 82 14.53 1.24 4.19
CA ASP A 82 15.76 0.80 3.52
C ASP A 82 15.54 0.60 2.02
N ILE A 83 14.39 0.01 1.63
CA ILE A 83 14.04 -0.13 0.21
C ILE A 83 13.88 1.24 -0.45
N LEU A 84 13.18 2.17 0.21
CA LEU A 84 12.94 3.52 -0.32
C LEU A 84 14.25 4.30 -0.52
N TYR A 85 15.23 4.16 0.38
CA TYR A 85 16.54 4.81 0.24
C TYR A 85 17.37 4.29 -0.95
N HIS A 86 17.06 3.09 -1.46
CA HIS A 86 17.68 2.56 -2.68
C HIS A 86 16.95 3.00 -3.95
N GLY A 87 15.80 3.64 -3.81
CA GLY A 87 15.05 4.24 -4.91
C GLY A 87 15.52 5.64 -5.28
N SER A 88 14.93 6.20 -6.33
CA SER A 88 15.21 7.57 -6.81
C SER A 88 14.16 8.60 -6.36
N PHE A 89 13.27 8.24 -5.46
CA PHE A 89 12.19 9.10 -4.98
C PHE A 89 12.59 9.86 -3.71
N PRO A 90 12.01 11.06 -3.47
CA PRO A 90 12.19 11.75 -2.21
C PRO A 90 11.64 10.90 -1.06
N VAL A 91 12.49 10.60 -0.08
CA VAL A 91 12.09 9.86 1.11
C VAL A 91 11.74 10.86 2.21
N TYR A 92 10.53 10.77 2.71
CA TYR A 92 10.12 11.49 3.91
C TYR A 92 10.27 10.56 5.11
N PRO A 93 11.13 10.90 6.10
CA PRO A 93 11.37 10.01 7.23
C PRO A 93 10.09 9.79 8.04
N VAL A 94 9.81 8.52 8.30
CA VAL A 94 8.69 8.09 9.14
C VAL A 94 9.25 7.51 10.44
N GLU A 95 8.76 8.00 11.56
CA GLU A 95 9.07 7.47 12.88
C GLU A 95 8.00 6.44 13.26
N PRO A 96 8.32 5.14 13.31
CA PRO A 96 7.37 4.16 13.81
C PRO A 96 7.14 4.38 15.31
N ILE A 97 5.91 4.15 15.78
CA ILE A 97 5.70 3.97 17.21
C ILE A 97 6.47 2.72 17.62
N ILE A 98 6.98 2.74 18.86
CA ILE A 98 7.73 1.61 19.43
C ILE A 98 6.76 0.43 19.64
N ARG A 99 6.45 -0.26 18.55
CA ARG A 99 5.74 -1.53 18.52
C ARG A 99 6.62 -2.52 17.76
N HIS A 100 7.15 -3.51 18.45
CA HIS A 100 8.00 -4.54 17.87
C HIS A 100 7.19 -5.73 17.39
N GLY A 101 7.64 -6.34 16.30
CA GLY A 101 7.08 -7.55 15.70
C GLY A 101 8.16 -8.50 15.22
N GLU A 102 7.75 -9.48 14.40
CA GLU A 102 8.73 -10.37 13.78
C GLU A 102 9.50 -9.62 12.68
N PRO A 103 10.81 -9.90 12.50
CA PRO A 103 11.59 -9.32 11.39
C PRO A 103 11.02 -9.69 10.03
N VAL A 104 11.12 -8.76 9.08
CA VAL A 104 10.76 -9.05 7.69
C VAL A 104 11.72 -10.10 7.13
N THR A 105 11.15 -11.14 6.54
CA THR A 105 11.93 -12.26 6.00
C THR A 105 11.91 -12.23 4.47
N VAL A 106 13.09 -12.25 3.86
CA VAL A 106 13.25 -12.39 2.40
C VAL A 106 13.78 -13.79 2.10
N LYS A 107 13.02 -14.55 1.31
CA LYS A 107 13.42 -15.90 0.86
C LYS A 107 13.62 -15.92 -0.65
N LYS A 108 14.75 -16.44 -1.07
CA LYS A 108 15.02 -16.70 -2.48
C LYS A 108 14.65 -18.14 -2.80
N CYS A 109 13.73 -18.33 -3.73
CA CYS A 109 13.31 -19.64 -4.23
C CYS A 109 13.95 -19.92 -5.60
N VAL A 110 14.19 -21.18 -5.90
CA VAL A 110 14.81 -21.61 -7.16
C VAL A 110 13.79 -21.55 -8.30
N ASP A 111 12.55 -21.90 -8.01
CA ASP A 111 11.46 -21.92 -8.99
C ASP A 111 10.10 -21.62 -8.32
N PHE A 112 9.07 -21.55 -9.15
CA PHE A 112 7.70 -21.29 -8.70
C PHE A 112 7.15 -22.39 -7.78
N THR A 113 7.53 -23.64 -7.99
CA THR A 113 7.08 -24.77 -7.15
C THR A 113 7.61 -24.64 -5.74
N GLU A 114 8.88 -24.30 -5.58
CA GLU A 114 9.48 -24.02 -4.28
C GLU A 114 8.83 -22.80 -3.63
N GLN A 115 8.56 -21.74 -4.41
CA GLN A 115 7.89 -20.52 -3.91
C GLN A 115 6.52 -20.85 -3.33
N VAL A 116 5.68 -21.61 -4.03
CA VAL A 116 4.36 -22.05 -3.55
C VAL A 116 4.48 -22.93 -2.30
N THR A 117 5.42 -23.85 -2.29
CA THR A 117 5.65 -24.74 -1.13
C THR A 117 6.03 -23.92 0.12
N GLN A 118 6.92 -22.94 -0.03
CA GLN A 118 7.30 -22.05 1.05
C GLN A 118 6.12 -21.17 1.51
N ALA A 119 5.35 -20.63 0.57
CA ALA A 119 4.16 -19.85 0.88
C ALA A 119 3.15 -20.67 1.69
N GLU A 120 2.84 -21.90 1.26
CA GLU A 120 1.94 -22.80 1.98
C GLU A 120 2.41 -23.07 3.43
N GLN A 121 3.70 -23.35 3.62
CA GLN A 121 4.27 -23.58 4.95
C GLN A 121 4.15 -22.36 5.85
N ILE A 122 4.45 -21.17 5.32
CA ILE A 122 4.37 -19.91 6.06
C ILE A 122 2.92 -19.61 6.45
N ILE A 123 2.00 -19.73 5.51
CA ILE A 123 0.56 -19.49 5.73
C ILE A 123 0.03 -20.41 6.85
N LYS A 124 0.31 -21.71 6.76
CA LYS A 124 -0.10 -22.68 7.79
C LYS A 124 0.50 -22.37 9.17
N ALA A 125 1.75 -21.92 9.21
CA ALA A 125 2.39 -21.50 10.45
C ALA A 125 1.72 -20.24 11.04
N TRP A 126 1.34 -19.28 10.21
CA TRP A 126 0.63 -18.08 10.65
C TRP A 126 -0.79 -18.40 11.13
N GLN A 127 -1.53 -19.21 10.41
CA GLN A 127 -2.86 -19.68 10.84
C GLN A 127 -2.78 -20.43 12.18
N SER A 128 -1.74 -21.23 12.41
CA SER A 128 -1.54 -21.92 13.69
C SER A 128 -1.22 -20.98 14.86
N LYS A 129 -0.77 -19.76 14.58
CA LYS A 129 -0.55 -18.67 15.56
C LYS A 129 -1.80 -17.83 15.79
N GLY A 130 -2.90 -18.10 15.08
CA GLY A 130 -4.16 -17.37 15.19
C GLY A 130 -4.19 -16.06 14.41
N LEU A 131 -3.41 -15.94 13.33
CA LEU A 131 -3.52 -14.81 12.40
C LEU A 131 -4.71 -15.09 11.47
N ASP A 132 -5.69 -14.20 11.49
CA ASP A 132 -6.97 -14.42 10.83
C ASP A 132 -7.06 -13.80 9.45
N THR A 133 -6.32 -12.72 9.20
CA THR A 133 -6.30 -12.03 7.91
C THR A 133 -4.90 -12.09 7.29
N ILE A 134 -4.74 -12.92 6.25
CA ILE A 134 -3.44 -13.16 5.59
C ILE A 134 -3.56 -12.77 4.12
N ALA A 135 -2.67 -11.89 3.65
CA ALA A 135 -2.58 -11.56 2.23
C ALA A 135 -1.35 -12.19 1.58
N VAL A 136 -1.55 -12.81 0.43
CA VAL A 136 -0.49 -13.16 -0.53
C VAL A 136 -0.56 -12.14 -1.65
N VAL A 137 0.41 -11.23 -1.70
CA VAL A 137 0.41 -10.11 -2.63
C VAL A 137 1.25 -10.46 -3.86
N CYS A 138 0.62 -10.37 -5.02
CA CYS A 138 1.23 -10.67 -6.32
C CYS A 138 1.41 -9.37 -7.12
N ILE A 139 2.35 -9.35 -8.07
CA ILE A 139 2.63 -8.16 -8.88
C ILE A 139 1.41 -7.77 -9.72
N ASP A 140 0.75 -8.77 -10.33
CA ASP A 140 -0.39 -8.55 -11.22
C ASP A 140 -1.45 -9.66 -11.08
N GLU A 141 -2.52 -9.54 -11.87
CA GLU A 141 -3.63 -10.51 -11.89
C GLU A 141 -3.20 -11.88 -12.38
N ALA A 142 -2.33 -11.95 -13.38
CA ALA A 142 -1.90 -13.21 -13.96
C ALA A 142 -1.09 -14.06 -12.95
N GLU A 143 -0.24 -13.40 -12.17
CA GLU A 143 0.47 -14.04 -11.07
C GLU A 143 -0.49 -14.43 -9.95
N ALA A 144 -1.44 -13.58 -9.58
CA ALA A 144 -2.42 -13.88 -8.55
C ALA A 144 -3.30 -15.09 -8.91
N GLU A 145 -3.76 -15.19 -10.16
CA GLU A 145 -4.50 -16.35 -10.65
C GLU A 145 -3.66 -17.64 -10.58
N LYS A 146 -2.40 -17.56 -10.99
CA LYS A 146 -1.47 -18.68 -10.96
C LYS A 146 -1.17 -19.15 -9.54
N VAL A 147 -0.97 -18.22 -8.60
CA VAL A 147 -0.72 -18.54 -7.19
C VAL A 147 -1.98 -19.09 -6.53
N THR A 148 -3.15 -18.51 -6.82
CA THR A 148 -4.44 -19.02 -6.35
C THR A 148 -4.66 -20.46 -6.77
N ALA A 149 -4.46 -20.77 -8.05
CA ALA A 149 -4.62 -22.14 -8.56
C ALA A 149 -3.64 -23.11 -7.89
N ALA A 150 -2.42 -22.68 -7.60
CA ALA A 150 -1.40 -23.52 -6.98
C ALA A 150 -1.63 -23.76 -5.48
N LEU A 151 -2.20 -22.79 -4.76
CA LEU A 151 -2.54 -22.92 -3.33
C LEU A 151 -3.92 -23.58 -3.10
N GLN A 152 -4.75 -23.64 -4.14
CA GLN A 152 -6.08 -24.22 -4.06
C GLN A 152 -6.02 -25.70 -3.64
N GLY A 153 -6.74 -26.04 -2.57
CA GLY A 153 -6.77 -27.40 -2.02
C GLY A 153 -5.70 -27.68 -0.96
N SER A 154 -4.65 -26.88 -0.85
CA SER A 154 -3.64 -27.00 0.21
C SER A 154 -3.82 -25.95 1.33
N VAL A 155 -4.44 -24.82 0.99
CA VAL A 155 -4.79 -23.72 1.89
C VAL A 155 -6.26 -23.38 1.67
N ASP A 156 -6.98 -23.08 2.75
CA ASP A 156 -8.34 -22.54 2.67
C ASP A 156 -8.28 -21.07 2.26
N LEU A 157 -8.56 -20.82 0.98
CA LEU A 157 -8.48 -19.49 0.39
C LEU A 157 -9.84 -18.79 0.50
N ASN A 158 -9.84 -17.57 1.00
CA ASN A 158 -10.97 -16.68 0.88
C ASN A 158 -11.01 -16.09 -0.54
N THR A 159 -11.81 -16.70 -1.40
CA THR A 159 -11.98 -16.27 -2.81
C THR A 159 -13.11 -15.27 -3.00
N GLY A 160 -13.83 -14.92 -1.92
CA GLY A 160 -15.05 -14.11 -1.99
C GLY A 160 -16.21 -14.79 -2.71
N ASP A 161 -17.40 -14.27 -2.58
CA ASP A 161 -18.54 -14.64 -3.43
C ASP A 161 -18.33 -14.04 -4.83
N ALA A 162 -18.70 -14.81 -5.85
CA ALA A 162 -18.48 -14.54 -7.26
C ALA A 162 -18.58 -13.03 -7.65
N GLY A 163 -17.43 -12.38 -7.73
CA GLY A 163 -17.30 -10.99 -8.21
C GLY A 163 -17.39 -9.90 -7.14
N LYS A 164 -17.47 -10.24 -5.86
CA LYS A 164 -17.30 -9.30 -4.74
C LYS A 164 -16.16 -9.80 -3.86
N TRP A 165 -15.06 -9.07 -3.87
CA TRP A 165 -13.99 -9.25 -2.91
C TRP A 165 -14.51 -8.77 -1.54
N GLU A 166 -15.02 -9.65 -0.73
CA GLU A 166 -15.26 -9.34 0.67
C GLU A 166 -13.94 -9.52 1.40
N ILE A 167 -13.37 -8.38 1.80
CA ILE A 167 -12.20 -8.35 2.67
C ILE A 167 -12.67 -8.87 4.02
N GLY A 168 -12.19 -10.04 4.40
CA GLY A 168 -12.60 -10.74 5.62
C GLY A 168 -11.51 -11.67 6.12
N GLU A 169 -11.89 -12.49 7.06
CA GLU A 169 -11.01 -13.53 7.61
C GLU A 169 -10.57 -14.52 6.53
N GLY A 170 -9.39 -15.07 6.69
CA GLY A 170 -8.82 -16.08 5.82
C GLY A 170 -7.62 -15.61 5.01
N VAL A 171 -7.23 -16.46 4.06
CA VAL A 171 -6.08 -16.21 3.18
C VAL A 171 -6.57 -15.68 1.84
N MET A 172 -6.12 -14.50 1.49
CA MET A 172 -6.46 -13.84 0.22
C MET A 172 -5.22 -13.75 -0.67
N VAL A 173 -5.37 -14.09 -1.95
CA VAL A 173 -4.34 -13.86 -2.98
C VAL A 173 -4.76 -12.65 -3.80
N LEU A 174 -3.99 -11.57 -3.74
CA LEU A 174 -4.38 -10.27 -4.27
C LEU A 174 -3.29 -9.68 -5.17
N PRO A 175 -3.66 -9.15 -6.34
CA PRO A 175 -2.76 -8.27 -7.08
C PRO A 175 -2.44 -7.01 -6.27
N LEU A 176 -1.20 -6.52 -6.34
CA LEU A 176 -0.71 -5.35 -5.61
C LEU A 176 -1.64 -4.13 -5.73
N LYS A 177 -2.21 -3.90 -6.90
CA LYS A 177 -3.10 -2.74 -7.12
C LYS A 177 -4.38 -2.76 -6.29
N TYR A 178 -4.80 -3.93 -5.77
CA TYR A 178 -6.00 -4.06 -4.95
C TYR A 178 -5.70 -4.06 -3.45
N THR A 179 -4.44 -4.03 -3.04
CA THR A 179 -4.07 -4.05 -1.62
C THR A 179 -4.03 -2.67 -0.98
N LYS A 180 -4.11 -1.62 -1.79
CA LYS A 180 -4.01 -0.26 -1.30
C LYS A 180 -5.12 0.09 -0.31
N GLY A 181 -4.74 0.67 0.82
CA GLY A 181 -5.67 1.01 1.89
C GLY A 181 -6.15 -0.17 2.73
N LEU A 182 -5.69 -1.39 2.45
CA LEU A 182 -6.04 -2.57 3.23
C LEU A 182 -5.02 -2.83 4.34
N GLU A 183 -5.48 -3.54 5.36
CA GLU A 183 -4.68 -3.97 6.50
C GLU A 183 -4.86 -5.47 6.72
N PHE A 184 -3.76 -6.16 6.99
CA PHE A 184 -3.73 -7.60 7.23
C PHE A 184 -2.87 -7.91 8.45
N ASP A 185 -3.16 -9.02 9.14
CA ASP A 185 -2.32 -9.51 10.24
C ASP A 185 -0.95 -9.95 9.74
N ALA A 186 -0.91 -10.51 8.53
CA ALA A 186 0.33 -10.92 7.87
C ALA A 186 0.25 -10.76 6.35
N VAL A 187 1.40 -10.46 5.75
CA VAL A 187 1.55 -10.28 4.29
C VAL A 187 2.74 -11.08 3.80
N LEU A 188 2.53 -11.82 2.69
CA LEU A 188 3.52 -12.58 1.97
C LEU A 188 3.65 -12.06 0.54
#